data_d1645e047bbbc076effbfadb06c3ddee
#
_entry.id   d1645e047bbbc076effbfadb06c3ddee
#
_cell.length_a   1.000
_cell.length_b   1.000
_cell.length_c   1.000
_cell.angle_alpha   90.00
_cell.angle_beta   90.00
_cell.angle_gamma   90.00
#
_symmetry.space_group_name_H-M   'P 1'
#
loop_
_entity.id
_entity.type
_entity.pdbx_description
1 polymer ?
#
loop_
_entity_poly.entity_id
_entity_poly.type
_entity_poly.pdbx_seq_one_letter_code
_entity_poly.pdbx_strand_id
1 'polypeptide(L)'
;LSGISYWISSAAGGANIVSAFLGAAGGALLDNMPLLFAVGISIGMANKTDGTSALAGLVSWLTITTLLSPATMQNLLSLDDVADVNPAFGKVQNVFVGILAGLIGAWCYNKFKGTKLPDALSFFSGKRSVAIVTAGVSLVAAVVLMFVWPVVYGALVTFGEWISTMGPFGAGLYGFMNRLLIPTGLHHALNSVFWFDVAGINDLVNFLNGTGTYGVTGQYMAGFFPIMMFGLPGAALAMYLTADSKRKKVT
;
A
#
# COMPACT_ATOMS: atom_id res chain seq x y z
N LEU A 1 -9.23 -15.68 0.72
CA LEU A 1 -10.24 -15.72 1.80
C LEU A 1 -11.47 -14.90 1.43
N SER A 2 -11.32 -13.63 1.04
CA SER A 2 -12.44 -12.78 0.63
C SER A 2 -13.25 -13.35 -0.53
N GLY A 3 -12.60 -13.94 -1.55
CA GLY A 3 -13.30 -14.60 -2.66
C GLY A 3 -14.07 -15.85 -2.21
N ILE A 4 -13.55 -16.64 -1.26
CA ILE A 4 -14.25 -17.79 -0.69
C ILE A 4 -15.45 -17.31 0.15
N SER A 5 -15.28 -16.24 0.91
CA SER A 5 -16.36 -15.57 1.65
C SER A 5 -17.52 -15.19 0.74
N TYR A 6 -17.21 -14.53 -0.38
CA TYR A 6 -18.22 -14.14 -1.39
C TYR A 6 -18.93 -15.38 -1.97
N TRP A 7 -18.19 -16.42 -2.30
CA TRP A 7 -18.76 -17.67 -2.84
C TRP A 7 -19.73 -18.34 -1.86
N ILE A 8 -19.34 -18.44 -0.59
CA ILE A 8 -20.18 -19.00 0.48
C ILE A 8 -21.43 -18.14 0.69
N SER A 9 -21.28 -16.82 0.71
CA SER A 9 -22.40 -15.88 0.84
C SER A 9 -23.37 -16.01 -0.33
N SER A 10 -22.87 -16.11 -1.56
CA SER A 10 -23.67 -16.30 -2.76
C SER A 10 -24.41 -17.65 -2.77
N ALA A 11 -23.75 -18.73 -2.38
CA ALA A 11 -24.33 -20.06 -2.31
C ALA A 11 -25.37 -20.22 -1.20
N ALA A 12 -25.22 -19.50 -0.09
CA ALA A 12 -26.15 -19.52 1.04
C ALA A 12 -27.34 -18.55 0.91
N GLY A 13 -27.41 -17.77 -0.18
CA GLY A 13 -28.46 -16.77 -0.39
C GLY A 13 -28.35 -15.55 0.53
N GLY A 14 -27.19 -15.32 1.15
CA GLY A 14 -26.91 -14.18 2.01
C GLY A 14 -25.68 -14.35 2.89
N ALA A 15 -25.30 -13.27 3.57
CA ALA A 15 -24.16 -13.30 4.48
C ALA A 15 -24.46 -14.20 5.69
N ASN A 16 -23.56 -15.09 6.00
CA ASN A 16 -23.58 -15.96 7.17
C ASN A 16 -22.30 -15.78 8.01
N ILE A 17 -22.27 -16.34 9.23
CA ILE A 17 -21.16 -16.19 10.16
C ILE A 17 -19.83 -16.65 9.54
N VAL A 18 -19.85 -17.73 8.74
CA VAL A 18 -18.65 -18.27 8.10
C VAL A 18 -18.13 -17.33 7.01
N SER A 19 -19.04 -16.83 6.16
CA SER A 19 -18.65 -15.86 5.12
C SER A 19 -18.16 -14.54 5.74
N ALA A 20 -18.82 -14.04 6.77
CA ALA A 20 -18.38 -12.85 7.49
C ALA A 20 -17.00 -13.03 8.14
N PHE A 21 -16.75 -14.17 8.78
CA PHE A 21 -15.45 -14.48 9.37
C PHE A 21 -14.32 -14.57 8.33
N LEU A 22 -14.56 -15.27 7.22
CA LEU A 22 -13.59 -15.38 6.14
C LEU A 22 -13.35 -14.05 5.43
N GLY A 23 -14.41 -13.24 5.29
CA GLY A 23 -14.31 -11.88 4.77
C GLY A 23 -13.44 -10.99 5.65
N ALA A 24 -13.71 -10.98 6.95
CA ALA A 24 -12.93 -10.23 7.93
C ALA A 24 -11.46 -10.69 7.99
N ALA A 25 -11.21 -12.00 7.93
CA ALA A 25 -9.86 -12.56 7.89
C ALA A 25 -9.10 -12.16 6.61
N GLY A 26 -9.80 -12.07 5.47
CA GLY A 26 -9.22 -11.55 4.22
C GLY A 26 -8.95 -10.05 4.29
N GLY A 27 -9.91 -9.29 4.83
CA GLY A 27 -9.82 -7.85 5.04
C GLY A 27 -8.64 -7.48 5.95
N ALA A 28 -8.42 -8.22 7.03
CA ALA A 28 -7.32 -7.97 7.97
C ALA A 28 -5.93 -7.85 7.30
N LEU A 29 -5.68 -8.58 6.22
CA LEU A 29 -4.44 -8.47 5.46
C LEU A 29 -4.51 -7.34 4.43
N LEU A 30 -5.62 -7.21 3.70
CA LEU A 30 -5.77 -6.21 2.64
C LEU A 30 -5.79 -4.79 3.21
N ASP A 31 -6.51 -4.57 4.30
CA ASP A 31 -6.65 -3.26 4.94
C ASP A 31 -5.32 -2.79 5.58
N ASN A 32 -4.50 -3.73 6.03
CA ASN A 32 -3.18 -3.45 6.60
C ASN A 32 -2.01 -3.60 5.61
N MET A 33 -2.31 -3.78 4.31
CA MET A 33 -1.27 -3.91 3.29
C MET A 33 -0.26 -2.76 3.30
N PRO A 34 -0.64 -1.46 3.44
CA PRO A 34 0.31 -0.37 3.51
C PRO A 34 1.30 -0.49 4.68
N LEU A 35 0.83 -0.94 5.84
CA LEU A 35 1.67 -1.21 7.00
C LEU A 35 2.67 -2.34 6.73
N LEU A 36 2.22 -3.42 6.09
CA LEU A 36 3.08 -4.54 5.72
C LEU A 36 4.18 -4.10 4.73
N PHE A 37 3.85 -3.21 3.78
CA PHE A 37 4.83 -2.59 2.89
C PHE A 37 5.83 -1.73 3.65
N ALA A 38 5.40 -0.90 4.61
CA ALA A 38 6.29 -0.07 5.40
C ALA A 38 7.34 -0.92 6.16
N VAL A 39 6.88 -1.97 6.81
CA VAL A 39 7.75 -2.90 7.54
C VAL A 39 8.64 -3.70 6.58
N GLY A 40 8.06 -4.28 5.53
CA GLY A 40 8.76 -5.11 4.56
C GLY A 40 9.86 -4.37 3.81
N ILE A 41 9.60 -3.15 3.35
CA ILE A 41 10.58 -2.29 2.67
C ILE A 41 11.69 -1.88 3.64
N SER A 42 11.33 -1.52 4.87
CA SER A 42 12.33 -1.14 5.88
C SER A 42 13.30 -2.28 6.18
N ILE A 43 12.82 -3.52 6.23
CA ILE A 43 13.66 -4.71 6.38
C ILE A 43 14.47 -4.98 5.11
N GLY A 44 13.81 -4.97 3.95
CA GLY A 44 14.43 -5.33 2.67
C GLY A 44 15.53 -4.37 2.23
N MET A 45 15.40 -3.08 2.57
CA MET A 45 16.39 -2.03 2.25
C MET A 45 17.44 -1.83 3.35
N ALA A 46 17.33 -2.56 4.46
CA ALA A 46 18.30 -2.48 5.56
C ALA A 46 19.59 -3.25 5.24
N ASN A 47 20.74 -2.67 5.54
CA ASN A 47 22.05 -3.32 5.38
C ASN A 47 22.21 -4.60 6.22
N LYS A 48 21.43 -4.72 7.30
CA LYS A 48 21.30 -5.94 8.11
C LYS A 48 19.83 -6.11 8.45
N THR A 49 19.30 -7.29 8.18
CA THR A 49 17.90 -7.63 8.47
C THR A 49 17.77 -8.01 9.94
N ASP A 50 17.18 -7.14 10.74
CA ASP A 50 16.87 -7.42 12.14
C ASP A 50 15.58 -6.72 12.59
N GLY A 51 15.10 -7.07 13.80
CA GLY A 51 13.86 -6.51 14.33
C GLY A 51 13.87 -4.98 14.49
N THR A 52 15.05 -4.36 14.61
CA THR A 52 15.16 -2.90 14.71
C THR A 52 14.83 -2.22 13.39
N SER A 53 15.19 -2.82 12.25
CA SER A 53 14.84 -2.29 10.93
C SER A 53 13.32 -2.39 10.68
N ALA A 54 12.70 -3.49 11.12
CA ALA A 54 11.23 -3.64 11.09
C ALA A 54 10.54 -2.56 11.93
N LEU A 55 11.03 -2.38 13.17
CA LEU A 55 10.49 -1.38 14.09
C LEU A 55 10.64 0.04 13.55
N ALA A 56 11.73 0.36 12.87
CA ALA A 56 11.91 1.67 12.24
C ALA A 56 10.83 1.97 11.17
N GLY A 57 10.53 1.01 10.29
CA GLY A 57 9.46 1.16 9.32
C GLY A 57 8.08 1.31 9.97
N LEU A 58 7.81 0.52 11.01
CA LEU A 58 6.57 0.61 11.78
C LEU A 58 6.43 1.97 12.48
N VAL A 59 7.47 2.45 13.15
CA VAL A 59 7.47 3.76 13.83
C VAL A 59 7.22 4.88 12.82
N SER A 60 7.90 4.85 11.67
CA SER A 60 7.69 5.84 10.63
C SER A 60 6.25 5.85 10.12
N TRP A 61 5.70 4.67 9.83
CA TRP A 61 4.31 4.53 9.39
C TRP A 61 3.32 5.09 10.42
N LEU A 62 3.41 4.65 11.67
CA LEU A 62 2.51 5.10 12.73
C LEU A 62 2.61 6.60 12.95
N THR A 63 3.83 7.16 12.98
CA THR A 63 4.02 8.61 13.15
C THR A 63 3.35 9.40 12.04
N ILE A 64 3.60 9.05 10.77
CA ILE A 64 3.05 9.77 9.63
C ILE A 64 1.52 9.65 9.58
N THR A 65 0.98 8.44 9.70
CA THR A 65 -0.47 8.23 9.55
C THR A 65 -1.28 8.77 10.72
N THR A 66 -0.73 8.77 11.93
CA THR A 66 -1.40 9.37 13.09
C THR A 66 -1.43 10.90 13.00
N LEU A 67 -0.30 11.51 12.64
CA LEU A 67 -0.22 12.98 12.53
C LEU A 67 -1.07 13.53 11.38
N LEU A 68 -1.15 12.81 10.28
CA LEU A 68 -1.93 13.22 9.10
C LEU A 68 -3.36 12.63 9.11
N SER A 69 -3.81 12.03 10.22
CA SER A 69 -5.20 11.57 10.31
C SER A 69 -6.17 12.75 10.31
N PRO A 70 -7.40 12.58 9.76
CA PRO A 70 -8.39 13.66 9.72
C PRO A 70 -8.64 14.29 11.10
N ALA A 71 -8.74 13.47 12.16
CA ALA A 71 -8.96 13.97 13.52
C ALA A 71 -7.78 14.81 14.03
N THR A 72 -6.55 14.42 13.76
CA THR A 72 -5.37 15.22 14.14
C THR A 72 -5.29 16.49 13.32
N MET A 73 -5.58 16.42 12.02
CA MET A 73 -5.56 17.57 11.13
C MET A 73 -6.65 18.58 11.48
N GLN A 74 -7.84 18.12 11.87
CA GLN A 74 -8.90 19.00 12.40
C GLN A 74 -8.39 19.83 13.58
N ASN A 75 -7.77 19.17 14.55
CA ASN A 75 -7.23 19.83 15.74
C ASN A 75 -6.09 20.81 15.42
N LEU A 76 -5.16 20.41 14.53
CA LEU A 76 -4.00 21.21 14.15
C LEU A 76 -4.40 22.47 13.35
N LEU A 77 -5.41 22.34 12.50
CA LEU A 77 -5.91 23.45 11.67
C LEU A 77 -7.03 24.24 12.36
N SER A 78 -7.43 23.85 13.58
CA SER A 78 -8.51 24.46 14.37
C SER A 78 -9.82 24.57 13.57
N LEU A 79 -10.19 23.49 12.88
CA LEU A 79 -11.43 23.40 12.12
C LEU A 79 -12.58 22.93 13.02
N ASP A 80 -13.77 23.44 12.76
CA ASP A 80 -14.97 23.13 13.59
C ASP A 80 -15.44 21.70 13.39
N ASP A 81 -15.34 21.15 12.16
CA ASP A 81 -15.75 19.79 11.84
C ASP A 81 -14.65 19.04 11.08
N VAL A 82 -14.62 17.69 11.28
CA VAL A 82 -13.79 16.78 10.50
C VAL A 82 -14.15 16.84 9.01
N ALA A 83 -15.39 17.15 8.67
CA ALA A 83 -15.86 17.31 7.29
C ALA A 83 -15.17 18.46 6.55
N ASP A 84 -14.68 19.47 7.27
CA ASP A 84 -13.95 20.61 6.69
C ASP A 84 -12.47 20.28 6.39
N VAL A 85 -12.00 19.14 6.88
CA VAL A 85 -10.63 18.67 6.60
C VAL A 85 -10.55 18.21 5.14
N ASN A 86 -9.45 18.59 4.46
CA ASN A 86 -9.24 18.16 3.07
C ASN A 86 -9.34 16.62 2.95
N PRO A 87 -10.17 16.10 2.03
CA PRO A 87 -10.39 14.65 1.84
C PRO A 87 -9.11 13.83 1.63
N ALA A 88 -8.04 14.47 1.15
CA ALA A 88 -6.73 13.86 0.98
C ALA A 88 -6.22 13.22 2.28
N PHE A 89 -6.49 13.81 3.44
CA PHE A 89 -6.05 13.29 4.74
C PHE A 89 -6.79 12.03 5.16
N GLY A 90 -8.02 11.82 4.67
CA GLY A 90 -8.75 10.56 4.82
C GLY A 90 -8.13 9.40 4.04
N LYS A 91 -7.25 9.69 3.08
CA LYS A 91 -6.61 8.69 2.20
C LYS A 91 -5.09 8.58 2.40
N VAL A 92 -4.59 8.97 3.56
CA VAL A 92 -3.15 8.86 3.90
C VAL A 92 -2.72 7.41 4.13
N GLN A 93 -3.62 6.56 4.61
CA GLN A 93 -3.33 5.13 4.85
C GLN A 93 -3.34 4.33 3.54
N ASN A 94 -2.37 4.58 2.68
CA ASN A 94 -2.22 3.91 1.39
C ASN A 94 -0.81 3.36 1.18
N VAL A 95 -0.64 2.50 0.17
CA VAL A 95 0.62 1.80 -0.12
C VAL A 95 1.75 2.77 -0.45
N PHE A 96 1.48 3.90 -1.10
CA PHE A 96 2.48 4.90 -1.41
C PHE A 96 3.12 5.49 -0.13
N VAL A 97 2.28 5.90 0.83
CA VAL A 97 2.77 6.39 2.13
C VAL A 97 3.47 5.26 2.91
N GLY A 98 3.00 4.01 2.77
CA GLY A 98 3.67 2.83 3.33
C GLY A 98 5.08 2.64 2.78
N ILE A 99 5.26 2.75 1.46
CA ILE A 99 6.57 2.69 0.80
C ILE A 99 7.49 3.81 1.33
N LEU A 100 6.99 5.04 1.38
CA LEU A 100 7.74 6.19 1.87
C LEU A 100 8.18 6.00 3.33
N ALA A 101 7.29 5.56 4.19
CA ALA A 101 7.59 5.25 5.60
C ALA A 101 8.64 4.15 5.73
N GLY A 102 8.55 3.11 4.91
CA GLY A 102 9.53 2.02 4.85
C GLY A 102 10.93 2.50 4.43
N LEU A 103 11.00 3.37 3.43
CA LEU A 103 12.26 3.98 2.97
C LEU A 103 12.89 4.87 4.05
N ILE A 104 12.09 5.70 4.73
CA ILE A 104 12.54 6.52 5.87
C ILE A 104 13.10 5.62 6.97
N GLY A 105 12.37 4.55 7.34
CA GLY A 105 12.81 3.59 8.34
C GLY A 105 14.13 2.92 7.99
N ALA A 106 14.26 2.43 6.75
CA ALA A 106 15.50 1.82 6.25
C ALA A 106 16.67 2.81 6.25
N TRP A 107 16.45 4.03 5.80
CA TRP A 107 17.48 5.06 5.78
C TRP A 107 17.95 5.42 7.19
N CYS A 108 17.02 5.65 8.12
CA CYS A 108 17.33 5.90 9.52
C CYS A 108 18.10 4.74 10.15
N TYR A 109 17.66 3.50 9.92
CA TYR A 109 18.34 2.31 10.42
C TYR A 109 19.76 2.23 9.87
N ASN A 110 19.95 2.33 8.57
CA ASN A 110 21.26 2.20 7.95
C ASN A 110 22.25 3.25 8.44
N LYS A 111 21.78 4.49 8.65
CA LYS A 111 22.63 5.61 9.06
C LYS A 111 22.92 5.63 10.57
N PHE A 112 21.94 5.29 11.41
CA PHE A 112 22.02 5.55 12.85
C PHE A 112 22.21 4.30 13.73
N LYS A 113 22.17 3.08 13.17
CA LYS A 113 22.33 1.83 13.94
C LYS A 113 23.67 1.70 14.70
N GLY A 114 24.68 2.46 14.33
CA GLY A 114 26.01 2.47 14.96
C GLY A 114 26.31 3.75 15.75
N THR A 115 25.33 4.63 15.95
CA THR A 115 25.53 5.92 16.62
C THR A 115 25.92 5.71 18.09
N LYS A 116 27.04 6.28 18.48
CA LYS A 116 27.50 6.35 19.88
C LYS A 116 27.06 7.68 20.47
N LEU A 117 26.29 7.63 21.56
CA LEU A 117 25.86 8.80 22.31
C LEU A 117 26.76 9.03 23.52
N PRO A 118 26.83 10.25 24.07
CA PRO A 118 27.56 10.55 25.30
C PRO A 118 27.12 9.65 26.46
N ASP A 119 27.98 9.49 27.47
CA ASP A 119 27.78 8.57 28.59
C ASP A 119 26.42 8.74 29.29
N ALA A 120 25.95 9.98 29.44
CA ALA A 120 24.63 10.28 30.02
C ALA A 120 23.46 9.69 29.23
N LEU A 121 23.61 9.47 27.93
CA LEU A 121 22.62 8.93 27.01
C LEU A 121 23.02 7.56 26.43
N SER A 122 24.05 6.93 26.98
CA SER A 122 24.63 5.68 26.47
C SER A 122 23.60 4.54 26.37
N PHE A 123 22.56 4.53 27.26
CA PHE A 123 21.45 3.59 27.20
C PHE A 123 20.71 3.62 25.85
N PHE A 124 20.62 4.77 25.20
CA PHE A 124 19.97 4.95 23.91
C PHE A 124 20.92 4.76 22.72
N SER A 125 22.19 4.43 22.95
CA SER A 125 23.18 4.24 21.89
C SER A 125 22.88 3.04 21.00
N GLY A 126 23.43 3.07 19.79
CA GLY A 126 23.36 1.98 18.81
C GLY A 126 21.96 1.79 18.25
N LYS A 127 21.48 0.56 18.17
CA LYS A 127 20.19 0.22 17.58
C LYS A 127 18.97 0.85 18.29
N ARG A 128 19.10 1.17 19.57
CA ARG A 128 18.02 1.78 20.35
C ARG A 128 17.72 3.22 19.90
N SER A 129 18.73 3.95 19.43
CA SER A 129 18.55 5.31 18.91
C SER A 129 17.75 5.35 17.61
N VAL A 130 17.74 4.26 16.84
CA VAL A 130 17.09 4.21 15.52
C VAL A 130 15.62 4.58 15.60
N ALA A 131 14.88 3.99 16.52
CA ALA A 131 13.44 4.28 16.65
C ALA A 131 13.17 5.75 16.99
N ILE A 132 13.97 6.33 17.89
CA ILE A 132 13.85 7.74 18.31
C ILE A 132 14.14 8.67 17.14
N VAL A 133 15.26 8.42 16.43
CA VAL A 133 15.64 9.23 15.25
C VAL A 133 14.60 9.08 14.14
N THR A 134 14.11 7.86 13.92
CA THR A 134 13.06 7.61 12.91
C THR A 134 11.80 8.38 13.24
N ALA A 135 11.37 8.41 14.51
CA ALA A 135 10.23 9.21 14.91
C ALA A 135 10.45 10.71 14.61
N GLY A 136 11.64 11.26 14.95
CA GLY A 136 11.98 12.64 14.66
C GLY A 136 12.01 12.96 13.17
N VAL A 137 12.61 12.10 12.35
CA VAL A 137 12.62 12.27 10.88
C VAL A 137 11.20 12.15 10.31
N SER A 138 10.39 11.24 10.84
CA SER A 138 9.00 11.05 10.40
C SER A 138 8.11 12.22 10.79
N LEU A 139 8.38 12.92 11.90
CA LEU A 139 7.72 14.18 12.23
C LEU A 139 7.97 15.23 11.14
N VAL A 140 9.24 15.40 10.74
CA VAL A 140 9.58 16.33 9.65
C VAL A 140 8.92 15.91 8.34
N ALA A 141 8.95 14.62 8.02
CA ALA A 141 8.28 14.08 6.84
C ALA A 141 6.76 14.31 6.87
N ALA A 142 6.12 14.16 8.03
CA ALA A 142 4.69 14.42 8.19
C ALA A 142 4.36 15.92 7.96
N VAL A 143 5.20 16.84 8.45
CA VAL A 143 5.03 18.28 8.18
C VAL A 143 5.16 18.56 6.67
N VAL A 144 6.12 17.98 5.99
CA VAL A 144 6.25 18.14 4.53
C VAL A 144 5.03 17.56 3.81
N LEU A 145 4.59 16.36 4.19
CA LEU A 145 3.43 15.71 3.60
C LEU A 145 2.12 16.45 3.86
N MET A 146 2.01 17.17 4.98
CA MET A 146 0.83 18.00 5.27
C MET A 146 0.54 19.01 4.15
N PHE A 147 1.58 19.55 3.51
CA PHE A 147 1.44 20.48 2.39
C PHE A 147 1.47 19.79 1.03
N VAL A 148 2.31 18.79 0.87
CA VAL A 148 2.53 18.11 -0.43
C VAL A 148 1.43 17.10 -0.74
N TRP A 149 0.93 16.37 0.28
CA TRP A 149 -0.02 15.29 0.07
C TRP A 149 -1.35 15.75 -0.56
N PRO A 150 -2.00 16.85 -0.13
CA PRO A 150 -3.22 17.34 -0.77
C PRO A 150 -3.02 17.66 -2.26
N VAL A 151 -1.86 18.19 -2.64
CA VAL A 151 -1.53 18.49 -4.05
C VAL A 151 -1.35 17.21 -4.85
N VAL A 152 -0.58 16.25 -4.32
CA VAL A 152 -0.38 14.93 -4.95
C VAL A 152 -1.70 14.19 -5.10
N TYR A 153 -2.51 14.15 -4.03
CA TYR A 153 -3.82 13.52 -4.05
C TYR A 153 -4.75 14.16 -5.10
N GLY A 154 -4.85 15.50 -5.11
CA GLY A 154 -5.65 16.22 -6.09
C GLY A 154 -5.22 15.93 -7.53
N ALA A 155 -3.91 15.90 -7.80
CA ALA A 155 -3.37 15.54 -9.11
C ALA A 155 -3.72 14.09 -9.50
N LEU A 156 -3.63 13.14 -8.55
CA LEU A 156 -4.00 11.74 -8.80
C LEU A 156 -5.49 11.57 -9.07
N VAL A 157 -6.36 12.28 -8.33
CA VAL A 157 -7.82 12.26 -8.56
C VAL A 157 -8.14 12.83 -9.95
N THR A 158 -7.63 14.01 -10.28
CA THR A 158 -7.83 14.63 -11.59
C THR A 158 -7.33 13.74 -12.72
N PHE A 159 -6.18 13.10 -12.55
CA PHE A 159 -5.63 12.16 -13.53
C PHE A 159 -6.52 10.90 -13.67
N GLY A 160 -7.03 10.37 -12.56
CA GLY A 160 -7.96 9.23 -12.55
C GLY A 160 -9.28 9.56 -13.26
N GLU A 161 -9.87 10.71 -12.96
CA GLU A 161 -11.08 11.20 -13.62
C GLU A 161 -10.86 11.38 -15.12
N TRP A 162 -9.75 12.02 -15.50
CA TRP A 162 -9.40 12.22 -16.91
C TRP A 162 -9.27 10.90 -17.67
N ILE A 163 -8.57 9.91 -17.12
CA ILE A 163 -8.48 8.57 -17.72
C ILE A 163 -9.86 7.90 -17.80
N SER A 164 -10.70 8.05 -16.78
CA SER A 164 -12.04 7.47 -16.74
C SER A 164 -12.93 8.00 -17.86
N THR A 165 -12.78 9.25 -18.26
CA THR A 165 -13.54 9.82 -19.39
C THR A 165 -13.18 9.23 -20.75
N MET A 166 -12.01 8.59 -20.86
CA MET A 166 -11.53 7.97 -22.12
C MET A 166 -12.10 6.57 -22.38
N GLY A 167 -12.89 6.01 -21.44
CA GLY A 167 -13.47 4.68 -21.58
C GLY A 167 -12.42 3.58 -21.87
N PRO A 168 -12.62 2.72 -22.89
CA PRO A 168 -11.71 1.61 -23.20
C PRO A 168 -10.27 2.05 -23.52
N PHE A 169 -10.09 3.23 -24.11
CA PHE A 169 -8.76 3.78 -24.39
C PHE A 169 -8.04 4.16 -23.09
N GLY A 170 -8.76 4.74 -22.14
CA GLY A 170 -8.24 5.03 -20.79
C GLY A 170 -7.78 3.77 -20.06
N ALA A 171 -8.58 2.70 -20.12
CA ALA A 171 -8.18 1.40 -19.57
C ALA A 171 -6.91 0.84 -20.23
N GLY A 172 -6.76 1.01 -21.54
CA GLY A 172 -5.55 0.64 -22.27
C GLY A 172 -4.33 1.46 -21.83
N LEU A 173 -4.49 2.77 -21.70
CA LEU A 173 -3.45 3.68 -21.21
C LEU A 173 -3.02 3.35 -19.78
N TYR A 174 -3.99 3.11 -18.89
CA TYR A 174 -3.72 2.64 -17.53
C TYR A 174 -2.93 1.33 -17.53
N GLY A 175 -3.38 0.34 -18.30
CA GLY A 175 -2.69 -0.96 -18.41
C GLY A 175 -1.26 -0.82 -18.91
N PHE A 176 -1.00 0.04 -19.89
CA PHE A 176 0.33 0.34 -20.40
C PHE A 176 1.21 0.98 -19.31
N MET A 177 0.74 2.03 -18.66
CA MET A 177 1.49 2.74 -17.60
C MET A 177 1.76 1.82 -16.40
N ASN A 178 0.77 1.03 -16.02
CA ASN A 178 0.92 0.06 -14.95
C ASN A 178 2.06 -0.94 -15.26
N ARG A 179 2.09 -1.50 -16.47
CA ARG A 179 3.15 -2.44 -16.90
C ARG A 179 4.53 -1.79 -16.96
N LEU A 180 4.60 -0.55 -17.44
CA LEU A 180 5.85 0.21 -17.50
C LEU A 180 6.43 0.46 -16.09
N LEU A 181 5.57 0.64 -15.10
CA LEU A 181 5.97 0.93 -13.72
C LEU A 181 6.27 -0.32 -12.88
N ILE A 182 5.96 -1.53 -13.34
CA ILE A 182 6.25 -2.79 -12.60
C ILE A 182 7.72 -2.90 -12.20
N PRO A 183 8.71 -2.68 -13.10
CA PRO A 183 10.13 -2.82 -12.74
C PRO A 183 10.58 -1.88 -11.62
N THR A 184 9.93 -0.73 -11.48
CA THR A 184 10.24 0.27 -10.44
C THR A 184 9.46 0.05 -9.13
N GLY A 185 8.46 -0.84 -9.12
CA GLY A 185 7.54 -1.04 -8.01
C GLY A 185 6.48 0.07 -7.86
N LEU A 186 6.55 1.14 -8.64
CA LEU A 186 5.63 2.29 -8.56
C LEU A 186 4.21 1.99 -9.09
N HIS A 187 4.00 0.84 -9.77
CA HIS A 187 2.68 0.40 -10.20
C HIS A 187 1.68 0.28 -9.03
N HIS A 188 2.15 0.02 -7.80
CA HIS A 188 1.29 0.01 -6.61
C HIS A 188 0.68 1.38 -6.30
N ALA A 189 1.40 2.49 -6.58
CA ALA A 189 0.85 3.83 -6.45
C ALA A 189 -0.30 4.05 -7.44
N LEU A 190 -0.12 3.60 -8.68
CA LEU A 190 -1.15 3.67 -9.72
C LEU A 190 -2.36 2.78 -9.36
N ASN A 191 -2.11 1.55 -8.88
CA ASN A 191 -3.18 0.64 -8.45
C ASN A 191 -3.99 1.22 -7.29
N SER A 192 -3.36 1.95 -6.35
CA SER A 192 -4.08 2.56 -5.24
C SER A 192 -5.08 3.62 -5.69
N VAL A 193 -4.85 4.27 -6.83
CA VAL A 193 -5.76 5.25 -7.43
C VAL A 193 -6.99 4.58 -8.04
N PHE A 194 -6.81 3.52 -8.82
CA PHE A 194 -7.86 2.92 -9.63
C PHE A 194 -8.56 1.71 -8.96
N TRP A 195 -7.83 0.91 -8.19
CA TRP A 195 -8.36 -0.29 -7.55
C TRP A 195 -8.98 -0.02 -6.20
N PHE A 196 -8.43 0.95 -5.49
CA PHE A 196 -8.89 1.37 -4.19
C PHE A 196 -9.50 2.78 -4.26
N ASP A 197 -10.09 3.24 -3.19
CA ASP A 197 -10.89 4.46 -3.16
C ASP A 197 -10.09 5.78 -3.16
N VAL A 198 -8.87 5.82 -3.71
CA VAL A 198 -8.11 7.07 -3.73
C VAL A 198 -8.73 8.09 -4.69
N ALA A 199 -9.16 7.65 -5.87
CA ALA A 199 -9.85 8.49 -6.87
C ALA A 199 -11.37 8.25 -6.93
N GLY A 200 -11.95 7.54 -5.95
CA GLY A 200 -13.38 7.22 -5.93
C GLY A 200 -13.83 6.16 -6.95
N ILE A 201 -12.89 5.52 -7.65
CA ILE A 201 -13.21 4.52 -8.70
C ILE A 201 -13.51 3.16 -8.09
N ASN A 202 -12.76 2.74 -7.07
CA ASN A 202 -12.98 1.50 -6.30
C ASN A 202 -13.17 0.24 -7.16
N ASP A 203 -12.49 0.13 -8.29
CA ASP A 203 -12.76 -0.90 -9.30
C ASP A 203 -12.63 -2.32 -8.75
N LEU A 204 -11.56 -2.60 -8.00
CA LEU A 204 -11.33 -3.90 -7.38
C LEU A 204 -12.35 -4.21 -6.28
N VAL A 205 -12.62 -3.24 -5.42
CA VAL A 205 -13.53 -3.43 -4.28
C VAL A 205 -14.96 -3.64 -4.76
N ASN A 206 -15.43 -2.86 -5.74
CA ASN A 206 -16.74 -3.02 -6.36
C ASN A 206 -16.87 -4.37 -7.07
N PHE A 207 -15.83 -4.83 -7.74
CA PHE A 207 -15.80 -6.14 -8.37
C PHE A 207 -15.89 -7.28 -7.32
N LEU A 208 -15.09 -7.23 -6.26
CA LEU A 208 -15.07 -8.27 -5.22
C LEU A 208 -16.37 -8.32 -4.39
N ASN A 209 -17.00 -7.17 -4.17
CA ASN A 209 -18.25 -7.08 -3.41
C ASN A 209 -19.50 -7.35 -4.27
N GLY A 210 -19.35 -7.52 -5.58
CA GLY A 210 -20.47 -7.72 -6.49
C GLY A 210 -21.39 -6.49 -6.64
N THR A 211 -20.92 -5.32 -6.24
CA THR A 211 -21.66 -4.03 -6.36
C THR A 211 -21.33 -3.30 -7.65
N GLY A 212 -20.56 -3.91 -8.52
CA GLY A 212 -20.10 -3.30 -9.76
C GLY A 212 -21.18 -3.14 -10.82
N THR A 213 -21.01 -2.14 -11.68
CA THR A 213 -21.87 -1.91 -12.85
C THR A 213 -21.30 -2.66 -14.04
N TYR A 214 -22.15 -3.43 -14.74
CA TYR A 214 -21.76 -4.17 -15.93
C TYR A 214 -21.24 -3.22 -17.03
N GLY A 215 -20.09 -3.57 -17.61
CA GLY A 215 -19.43 -2.77 -18.65
C GLY A 215 -18.59 -1.59 -18.15
N VAL A 216 -18.58 -1.29 -16.83
CA VAL A 216 -17.81 -0.22 -16.21
C VAL A 216 -16.79 -0.79 -15.21
N THR A 217 -17.27 -1.61 -14.26
CA THR A 217 -16.40 -2.20 -13.23
C THR A 217 -15.53 -3.29 -13.86
N GLY A 218 -14.25 -3.31 -13.48
CA GLY A 218 -13.25 -4.25 -13.99
C GLY A 218 -12.41 -3.70 -15.17
N GLN A 219 -12.69 -2.51 -15.66
CA GLN A 219 -11.92 -1.92 -16.78
C GLN A 219 -10.45 -1.69 -16.42
N TYR A 220 -10.18 -1.29 -15.18
CA TYR A 220 -8.82 -1.05 -14.69
C TYR A 220 -8.13 -2.31 -14.14
N MET A 221 -8.81 -3.45 -14.20
CA MET A 221 -8.23 -4.76 -13.93
C MET A 221 -7.83 -5.48 -15.23
N ALA A 222 -7.82 -4.75 -16.35
CA ALA A 222 -7.59 -5.26 -17.69
C ALA A 222 -6.33 -6.13 -17.80
N GLY A 223 -6.52 -7.36 -18.22
CA GLY A 223 -5.45 -8.35 -18.40
C GLY A 223 -4.95 -9.01 -17.11
N PHE A 224 -5.36 -8.57 -15.91
CA PHE A 224 -4.89 -9.16 -14.65
C PHE A 224 -5.36 -10.61 -14.50
N PHE A 225 -6.64 -10.89 -14.68
CA PHE A 225 -7.18 -12.24 -14.62
C PHE A 225 -6.64 -13.16 -15.71
N PRO A 226 -6.63 -12.81 -17.00
CA PRO A 226 -6.00 -13.62 -18.03
C PRO A 226 -4.52 -13.92 -17.74
N ILE A 227 -3.78 -12.96 -17.19
CA ILE A 227 -2.38 -13.18 -16.81
C ILE A 227 -2.27 -14.16 -15.64
N MET A 228 -3.11 -14.03 -14.62
CA MET A 228 -3.10 -14.96 -13.48
C MET A 228 -3.53 -16.37 -13.88
N MET A 229 -4.55 -16.48 -14.75
CA MET A 229 -5.11 -17.79 -15.15
C MET A 229 -4.25 -18.52 -16.17
N PHE A 230 -3.62 -17.81 -17.10
CA PHE A 230 -2.89 -18.41 -18.22
C PHE A 230 -1.40 -18.01 -18.25
N GLY A 231 -1.08 -16.77 -17.92
CA GLY A 231 0.29 -16.25 -17.95
C GLY A 231 1.18 -16.86 -16.86
N LEU A 232 0.69 -16.99 -15.62
CA LEU A 232 1.46 -17.58 -14.54
C LEU A 232 1.72 -19.08 -14.73
N PRO A 233 0.73 -19.92 -15.09
CA PRO A 233 0.97 -21.31 -15.48
C PRO A 233 1.95 -21.42 -16.66
N GLY A 234 1.82 -20.57 -17.68
CA GLY A 234 2.74 -20.51 -18.80
C GLY A 234 4.17 -20.15 -18.39
N ALA A 235 4.34 -19.17 -17.51
CA ALA A 235 5.63 -18.78 -16.95
C ALA A 235 6.26 -19.91 -16.12
N ALA A 236 5.47 -20.57 -15.26
CA ALA A 236 5.93 -21.73 -14.49
C ALA A 236 6.37 -22.88 -15.40
N LEU A 237 5.61 -23.15 -16.46
CA LEU A 237 5.98 -24.15 -17.45
C LEU A 237 7.28 -23.77 -18.18
N ALA A 238 7.43 -22.52 -18.58
CA ALA A 238 8.65 -22.03 -19.21
C ALA A 238 9.86 -22.17 -18.30
N MET A 239 9.74 -21.79 -17.01
CA MET A 239 10.80 -21.99 -16.01
C MET A 239 11.16 -23.47 -15.86
N TYR A 240 10.17 -24.34 -15.79
CA TYR A 240 10.39 -25.79 -15.70
C TYR A 240 11.11 -26.36 -16.94
N LEU A 241 10.72 -25.95 -18.13
CA LEU A 241 11.30 -26.40 -19.40
C LEU A 241 12.74 -25.90 -19.60
N THR A 242 13.03 -24.69 -19.16
CA THR A 242 14.36 -24.06 -19.32
C THR A 242 15.30 -24.35 -18.15
N ALA A 243 14.80 -24.89 -17.04
CA ALA A 243 15.63 -25.21 -15.88
C ALA A 243 16.59 -26.37 -16.18
N ASP A 244 17.82 -26.28 -15.64
CA ASP A 244 18.80 -27.35 -15.68
C ASP A 244 18.23 -28.64 -15.09
N SER A 245 18.56 -29.79 -15.69
CA SER A 245 18.03 -31.10 -15.29
C SER A 245 18.20 -31.43 -13.79
N LYS A 246 19.27 -30.89 -13.18
CA LYS A 246 19.53 -31.01 -11.73
C LYS A 246 18.61 -30.15 -10.86
N ARG A 247 18.02 -29.10 -11.40
CA ARG A 247 17.17 -28.13 -10.69
C ARG A 247 15.67 -28.30 -10.94
N LYS A 248 15.28 -29.14 -11.91
CA LYS A 248 13.86 -29.39 -12.24
C LYS A 248 12.99 -29.89 -11.07
N LYS A 249 13.62 -30.49 -10.05
CA LYS A 249 12.91 -30.93 -8.84
C LYS A 249 12.67 -29.82 -7.82
N VAL A 250 13.28 -28.65 -7.99
CA VAL A 250 13.21 -27.49 -7.08
C VAL A 250 12.44 -26.35 -7.73
N THR A 251 12.26 -26.38 -9.04
CA THR A 251 11.45 -25.44 -9.82
C THR A 251 10.03 -25.97 -10.00
#